data_685fabefd11340281b20f99be603440f
#
_entry.id   685fabefd11340281b20f99be603440f
#
_cell.length_a   1.000
_cell.length_b   1.000
_cell.length_c   1.000
_cell.angle_alpha   90.00
_cell.angle_beta   90.00
_cell.angle_gamma   90.00
#
_symmetry.space_group_name_H-M   'P 1'
#
loop_
_entity.id
_entity.type
_entity.pdbx_description
1 polymer ?
#
loop_
_entity_poly.entity_id
_entity_poly.type
_entity_poly.pdbx_seq_one_letter_code
_entity_poly.pdbx_strand_id
1 'polypeptide(L)'
;MKTVALAPKTEAEVWWRILHPNEQLSPRVARAILALSIAKSDISRMHALSAKARAGMLTPEEDTEMDDFERVGSILSTLKSKARQVLKRSSRGA
;
A
#
# COMPACT_ATOMS: atom_id res chain seq x y z
N MET A 1 -11.26 23.04 4.63
CA MET A 1 -10.85 22.64 4.62
C MET A 1 -10.04 22.32 5.12
N LYS A 2 -9.63 22.25 5.42
CA LYS A 2 -8.89 22.01 5.87
C LYS A 2 -8.53 20.97 6.33
N THR A 3 -8.74 20.47 6.63
CA THR A 3 -8.70 19.45 7.01
C THR A 3 -7.80 18.65 6.66
N VAL A 4 -7.50 18.86 5.90
CA VAL A 4 -6.58 18.30 5.38
C VAL A 4 -5.56 17.95 6.14
N ALA A 5 -5.31 18.62 6.79
CA ALA A 5 -4.23 18.43 7.46
C ALA A 5 -4.20 17.16 8.05
N LEU A 6 -5.15 16.68 8.25
CA LEU A 6 -5.08 15.58 8.89
C LEU A 6 -4.76 14.50 8.20
N ALA A 7 -4.33 14.64 7.35
CA ALA A 7 -3.95 13.71 6.62
C ALA A 7 -3.48 12.70 7.29
N PRO A 8 -3.82 11.94 7.47
CA PRO A 8 -3.51 10.99 8.15
C PRO A 8 -2.46 10.43 7.76
N LYS A 9 -1.83 10.21 8.47
CA LYS A 9 -0.80 9.76 8.16
C LYS A 9 -1.18 8.84 7.27
N THR A 10 -2.36 8.55 7.16
CA THR A 10 -2.41 7.68 6.30
C THR A 10 -3.70 7.44 5.71
N GLU A 11 -3.66 7.57 4.43
CA GLU A 11 -4.76 7.17 3.63
C GLU A 11 -5.03 5.69 3.86
N ALA A 12 -3.96 4.92 4.01
CA ALA A 12 -4.11 3.48 4.24
C ALA A 12 -4.89 3.18 5.51
N GLU A 13 -4.68 3.98 6.55
CA GLU A 13 -5.42 3.75 7.79
C GLU A 13 -6.89 4.05 7.63
N VAL A 14 -7.22 5.03 6.82
CA VAL A 14 -8.61 5.35 6.57
C VAL A 14 -9.27 4.20 5.82
N TRP A 15 -8.61 3.70 4.78
CA TRP A 15 -9.14 2.56 4.04
C TRP A 15 -9.32 1.34 4.93
N TRP A 16 -8.37 1.14 5.84
CA TRP A 16 -8.44 0.03 6.77
C TRP A 16 -9.68 0.12 7.65
N ARG A 17 -9.99 1.31 8.14
CA ARG A 17 -11.19 1.48 8.96
C ARG A 17 -12.47 1.27 8.17
N ILE A 18 -12.45 1.63 6.89
CA ILE A 18 -13.61 1.40 6.03
C ILE A 18 -13.84 -0.08 5.85
N LEU A 19 -12.78 -0.81 5.61
CA LEU A 19 -12.88 -2.23 5.35
C LEU A 19 -13.18 -3.04 6.62
N HIS A 20 -12.82 -2.51 7.76
CA HIS A 20 -12.98 -3.25 9.00
C HIS A 20 -13.48 -2.36 10.12
N PRO A 21 -14.72 -1.98 10.04
CA PRO A 21 -15.28 -1.05 11.02
C PRO A 21 -15.19 -1.57 12.45
N ASN A 22 -15.16 -2.87 12.61
CA ASN A 22 -15.09 -3.43 13.96
C ASN A 22 -13.69 -3.77 14.38
N GLU A 23 -12.73 -3.25 13.62
CA GLU A 23 -11.35 -3.49 13.97
C GLU A 23 -10.92 -4.93 14.00
N GLN A 24 -11.69 -5.81 13.44
CA GLN A 24 -11.33 -7.19 13.42
C GLN A 24 -11.20 -7.65 11.99
N LEU A 25 -10.03 -7.97 11.59
CA LEU A 25 -9.79 -8.52 10.27
C LEU A 25 -9.73 -10.02 10.42
N SER A 26 -10.55 -10.75 9.70
CA SER A 26 -10.53 -12.19 9.82
C SER A 26 -9.24 -12.77 9.23
N PRO A 27 -8.78 -13.91 9.74
CA PRO A 27 -7.60 -14.55 9.16
C PRO A 27 -7.75 -14.87 7.68
N ARG A 28 -8.96 -15.21 7.25
CA ARG A 28 -9.20 -15.49 5.84
C ARG A 28 -8.94 -14.24 4.97
N VAL A 29 -9.46 -13.10 5.40
CA VAL A 29 -9.25 -11.85 4.66
C VAL A 29 -7.78 -11.44 4.74
N ALA A 30 -7.15 -11.65 5.88
CA ALA A 30 -5.73 -11.33 6.02
C ALA A 30 -4.89 -12.14 5.03
N ARG A 31 -5.20 -13.42 4.86
CA ARG A 31 -4.46 -14.22 3.88
C ARG A 31 -4.70 -13.74 2.46
N ALA A 32 -5.92 -13.31 2.17
CA ALA A 32 -6.22 -12.78 0.84
C ALA A 32 -5.42 -11.50 0.58
N ILE A 33 -5.31 -10.64 1.58
CA ILE A 33 -4.53 -9.42 1.44
C ILE A 33 -3.05 -9.75 1.19
N LEU A 34 -2.52 -10.74 1.90
CA LEU A 34 -1.12 -11.08 1.71
C LEU A 34 -0.84 -11.66 0.32
N ALA A 35 -1.86 -12.17 -0.34
CA ALA A 35 -1.71 -12.70 -1.68
C ALA A 35 -1.74 -11.62 -2.76
N LEU A 36 -2.13 -10.41 -2.41
CA LEU A 36 -2.15 -9.33 -3.39
C LEU A 36 -0.73 -8.96 -3.80
N SER A 37 -0.56 -8.62 -5.04
CA SER A 37 0.75 -8.19 -5.51
C SER A 37 0.57 -7.24 -6.69
N ILE A 38 1.60 -6.44 -6.93
CA ILE A 38 1.60 -5.53 -8.06
C ILE A 38 1.92 -6.35 -9.30
N ALA A 39 1.23 -6.08 -10.38
CA ALA A 39 1.44 -6.82 -11.64
C ALA A 39 2.87 -6.69 -12.11
N LYS A 40 3.37 -7.74 -12.74
CA LYS A 40 4.75 -7.74 -13.22
C LYS A 40 5.02 -6.62 -14.20
N SER A 41 4.05 -6.29 -15.04
CA SER A 41 4.23 -5.20 -16.00
C SER A 41 4.41 -3.87 -15.27
N ASP A 42 3.70 -3.68 -14.16
CA ASP A 42 3.84 -2.46 -13.40
C ASP A 42 5.19 -2.43 -12.67
N ILE A 43 5.64 -3.57 -12.17
CA ILE A 43 6.95 -3.63 -11.54
C ILE A 43 8.05 -3.27 -12.54
N SER A 44 7.93 -3.78 -13.77
CA SER A 44 8.89 -3.42 -14.82
C SER A 44 8.86 -1.93 -15.12
N ARG A 45 7.65 -1.37 -15.16
CA ARG A 45 7.53 0.07 -15.38
C ARG A 45 8.15 0.86 -14.24
N MET A 46 7.94 0.42 -13.00
CA MET A 46 8.53 1.08 -11.84
C MET A 46 10.06 1.07 -11.93
N HIS A 47 10.64 -0.05 -12.37
CA HIS A 47 12.09 -0.13 -12.53
C HIS A 47 12.59 0.83 -13.62
N ALA A 48 11.85 0.92 -14.72
CA ALA A 48 12.23 1.83 -15.79
C ALA A 48 12.18 3.28 -15.31
N LEU A 49 11.13 3.64 -14.57
CA LEU A 49 11.01 4.99 -14.04
C LEU A 49 12.14 5.29 -13.05
N SER A 50 12.48 4.33 -12.21
CA SER A 50 13.56 4.51 -11.25
C SER A 50 14.90 4.75 -11.95
N ALA A 51 15.14 4.03 -13.04
CA ALA A 51 16.36 4.23 -13.82
C ALA A 51 16.41 5.63 -14.43
N LYS A 52 15.28 6.09 -14.97
CA LYS A 52 15.20 7.43 -15.53
C LYS A 52 15.39 8.49 -14.45
N ALA A 53 14.84 8.24 -13.28
CA ALA A 53 14.99 9.18 -12.15
C ALA A 53 16.46 9.32 -11.76
N ARG A 54 17.18 8.20 -11.70
CA ARG A 54 18.60 8.23 -11.36
C ARG A 54 19.42 8.98 -12.40
N ALA A 55 18.96 8.93 -13.64
CA ALA A 55 19.63 9.64 -14.71
C ALA A 55 19.18 11.10 -14.85
N GLY A 56 18.22 11.51 -14.03
CA GLY A 56 17.71 12.88 -14.11
C GLY A 56 16.88 13.13 -15.34
N MET A 57 16.23 12.10 -15.87
CA MET A 57 15.55 12.21 -17.15
C MET A 57 14.04 11.98 -17.08
N LEU A 58 13.45 12.08 -15.91
CA LEU A 58 12.01 11.94 -15.82
C LEU A 58 11.31 13.14 -16.44
N THR A 59 10.27 12.87 -17.20
CA THR A 59 9.39 13.95 -17.64
C THR A 59 8.45 14.27 -16.49
N PRO A 60 7.77 15.43 -16.51
CA PRO A 60 6.81 15.74 -15.46
C PRO A 60 5.72 14.69 -15.32
N GLU A 61 5.26 14.13 -16.45
CA GLU A 61 4.24 13.09 -16.40
C GLU A 61 4.78 11.82 -15.76
N GLU A 62 6.02 11.49 -16.05
CA GLU A 62 6.65 10.31 -15.47
C GLU A 62 6.89 10.49 -13.98
N ASP A 63 7.20 11.72 -13.57
CA ASP A 63 7.39 12.01 -12.17
C ASP A 63 6.07 11.77 -11.40
N THR A 64 4.96 12.21 -11.98
CA THR A 64 3.65 11.97 -11.38
C THR A 64 3.35 10.48 -11.34
N GLU A 65 3.65 9.78 -12.41
CA GLU A 65 3.44 8.34 -12.48
C GLU A 65 4.23 7.62 -11.38
N MET A 66 5.47 8.03 -11.17
CA MET A 66 6.31 7.44 -10.16
C MET A 66 5.76 7.68 -8.76
N ASP A 67 5.27 8.89 -8.50
CA ASP A 67 4.64 9.21 -7.23
C ASP A 67 3.42 8.32 -6.98
N ASP A 68 2.63 8.08 -8.02
CA ASP A 68 1.46 7.23 -7.90
C ASP A 68 1.85 5.80 -7.55
N PHE A 69 2.89 5.27 -8.18
CA PHE A 69 3.37 3.93 -7.85
C PHE A 69 3.86 3.86 -6.41
N GLU A 70 4.54 4.90 -5.96
CA GLU A 70 5.04 4.92 -4.59
C GLU A 70 3.90 4.92 -3.59
N ARG A 71 2.85 5.65 -3.90
CA ARG A 71 1.69 5.70 -3.02
C ARG A 71 0.98 4.34 -2.96
N VAL A 72 0.81 3.71 -4.11
CA VAL A 72 0.20 2.39 -4.16
C VAL A 72 1.03 1.39 -3.35
N GLY A 73 2.34 1.42 -3.54
CA GLY A 73 3.22 0.52 -2.81
C GLY A 73 3.16 0.72 -1.31
N SER A 74 3.08 1.96 -0.90
CA SER A 74 3.02 2.29 0.52
C SER A 74 1.72 1.77 1.15
N ILE A 75 0.60 1.97 0.46
CA ILE A 75 -0.68 1.50 0.94
C ILE A 75 -0.69 -0.03 1.03
N LEU A 76 -0.22 -0.68 -0.02
CA LEU A 76 -0.19 -2.14 -0.04
C LEU A 76 0.70 -2.68 1.08
N SER A 77 1.83 -2.05 1.29
CA SER A 77 2.76 -2.46 2.33
C SER A 77 2.13 -2.35 3.71
N THR A 78 1.40 -1.28 3.95
CA THR A 78 0.70 -1.08 5.21
C THR A 78 -0.38 -2.13 5.43
N LEU A 79 -1.16 -2.41 4.39
CA LEU A 79 -2.21 -3.42 4.49
C LEU A 79 -1.61 -4.80 4.77
N LYS A 80 -0.52 -5.13 4.09
CA LYS A 80 0.10 -6.43 4.30
C LYS A 80 0.71 -6.54 5.69
N SER A 81 1.24 -5.46 6.22
CA SER A 81 1.79 -5.46 7.56
C SER A 81 0.69 -5.75 8.59
N LYS A 82 -0.46 -5.12 8.42
CA LYS A 82 -1.58 -5.37 9.32
C LYS A 82 -2.11 -6.79 9.18
N ALA A 83 -2.16 -7.30 7.96
CA ALA A 83 -2.60 -8.67 7.72
C ALA A 83 -1.67 -9.67 8.41
N ARG A 84 -0.37 -9.43 8.36
CA ARG A 84 0.59 -10.29 9.04
C ARG A 84 0.39 -10.28 10.54
N GLN A 85 0.08 -9.10 11.09
CA GLN A 85 -0.17 -8.99 12.52
C GLN A 85 -1.40 -9.79 12.94
N VAL A 86 -2.44 -9.74 12.12
CA VAL A 86 -3.67 -10.48 12.40
C VAL A 86 -3.39 -11.98 12.40
N LEU A 87 -2.66 -12.45 11.39
CA LEU A 87 -2.36 -13.88 11.31
C LEU A 87 -1.47 -14.33 12.46
N LYS A 88 -0.54 -13.48 12.86
CA LYS A 88 0.32 -13.80 13.96
C LYS A 88 -0.48 -13.93 15.26
N ARG A 89 -1.38 -13.00 15.52
CA ARG A 89 -2.23 -13.07 16.69
C ARG A 89 -3.14 -14.27 16.66
N SER A 90 -3.73 -14.55 15.50
CA SER A 90 -4.63 -15.68 15.35
C SER A 90 -3.90 -17.00 15.63
N SER A 91 -2.71 -17.11 15.10
CA SER A 91 -1.90 -18.29 15.30
C SER A 91 -1.56 -18.49 16.77
N ARG A 92 -1.23 -17.39 17.47
CA ARG A 92 -0.91 -17.54 18.85
C ARG A 92 -2.13 -17.80 19.69
N GLY A 93 -3.25 -17.26 19.36
CA GLY A 93 -4.46 -17.43 20.10
C GLY A 93 -5.08 -18.79 19.93
N ALA A 94 -4.68 -19.51 18.92
CA ALA A 94 -5.19 -20.83 18.75
C ALA A 94 -4.50 -21.81 19.71
#